data_a3abfdd7a20fe2367fa207d12b8ea9a5
#
_entry.id   a3abfdd7a20fe2367fa207d12b8ea9a5
#
_cell.length_a   1.000
_cell.length_b   1.000
_cell.length_c   1.000
_cell.angle_alpha   90.00
_cell.angle_beta   90.00
_cell.angle_gamma   90.00
#
_symmetry.space_group_name_H-M   'P 1'
#
loop_
_entity.id
_entity.type
_entity.pdbx_description
1 polymer ?
#
loop_
_entity_poly.entity_id
_entity_poly.type
_entity_poly.pdbx_seq_one_letter_code
_entity_poly.pdbx_strand_id
1 'polypeptide(L)'
;MADLLPDMARPEPADPPGATRGVESELDYSRLVKVDRVHGSLYTDPRIFADELTRIWYRTWVYVGHVSEIRQPGDYVRKSIGLQDVIMTRGADGGVHLLLNRCAHRANLVCAADRGNAKSFRCPYHGWTYRNIGKPISSPVLR
;
A
#
# COMPACT_ATOMS: atom_id res chain seq x y z
N MET A 1 24.27 -26.53 6.04
CA MET A 1 24.70 -25.54 5.05
C MET A 1 23.51 -24.62 4.86
N ALA A 2 23.54 -23.45 5.50
CA ALA A 2 22.49 -22.43 5.37
C ALA A 2 22.94 -21.49 4.26
N ASP A 3 22.25 -21.54 3.12
CA ASP A 3 22.46 -20.57 2.03
C ASP A 3 22.00 -19.20 2.48
N LEU A 4 22.94 -18.28 2.57
CA LEU A 4 22.75 -16.85 2.77
C LEU A 4 22.00 -16.30 1.56
N LEU A 5 20.76 -15.88 1.78
CA LEU A 5 20.04 -15.03 0.82
C LEU A 5 20.86 -13.73 0.61
N PRO A 6 21.06 -13.28 -0.64
CA PRO A 6 21.75 -12.03 -0.90
C PRO A 6 20.97 -10.88 -0.28
N ASP A 7 21.71 -9.99 0.38
CA ASP A 7 21.22 -8.72 0.92
C ASP A 7 20.64 -7.87 -0.22
N MET A 8 19.33 -8.02 -0.44
CA MET A 8 18.60 -7.12 -1.31
C MET A 8 18.42 -5.80 -0.56
N ALA A 9 19.31 -4.84 -0.82
CA ALA A 9 19.16 -3.47 -0.37
C ALA A 9 17.71 -3.03 -0.58
N ARG A 10 17.01 -2.68 0.51
CA ARG A 10 15.64 -2.15 0.44
C ARG A 10 15.70 -0.90 -0.42
N PRO A 11 14.89 -0.77 -1.48
CA PRO A 11 14.78 0.50 -2.18
C PRO A 11 14.33 1.56 -1.18
N GLU A 12 14.97 2.71 -1.19
CA GLU A 12 14.52 3.84 -0.38
C GLU A 12 13.04 4.11 -0.68
N PRO A 13 12.21 4.32 0.35
CA PRO A 13 10.82 4.60 0.15
C PRO A 13 10.70 5.90 -0.66
N ALA A 14 10.01 5.83 -1.80
CA ALA A 14 9.65 7.01 -2.57
C ALA A 14 8.82 7.95 -1.71
N ASP A 15 9.10 9.26 -1.78
CA ASP A 15 8.31 10.27 -1.08
C ASP A 15 6.82 10.11 -1.44
N PRO A 16 5.91 10.18 -0.46
CA PRO A 16 4.49 10.07 -0.73
C PRO A 16 4.04 11.19 -1.68
N PRO A 17 3.11 10.90 -2.62
CA PRO A 17 2.61 11.92 -3.53
C PRO A 17 1.89 13.03 -2.73
N GLY A 18 2.40 14.26 -2.84
CA GLY A 18 1.87 15.43 -2.14
C GLY A 18 2.74 15.95 -1.00
N ALA A 19 3.93 15.44 -0.78
CA ALA A 19 4.90 16.01 0.15
C ALA A 19 5.35 17.39 -0.37
N THR A 20 4.68 18.44 0.05
CA THR A 20 5.17 19.80 -0.12
C THR A 20 6.32 20.01 0.86
N ARG A 21 7.52 20.25 0.35
CA ARG A 21 8.66 20.76 1.13
C ARG A 21 8.36 22.22 1.51
N GLY A 22 7.50 22.41 2.52
CA GLY A 22 7.19 23.70 3.11
C GLY A 22 7.55 23.67 4.59
N VAL A 23 8.14 24.75 5.09
CA VAL A 23 8.61 25.00 6.46
C VAL A 23 7.71 24.31 7.50
N GLU A 24 8.03 23.07 7.85
CA GLU A 24 7.36 22.33 8.91
C GLU A 24 7.93 22.84 10.25
N SER A 25 7.10 23.55 11.01
CA SER A 25 7.39 23.70 12.44
C SER A 25 7.36 22.29 13.03
N GLU A 26 8.51 21.79 13.44
CA GLU A 26 8.64 20.48 14.05
C GLU A 26 7.65 20.33 15.20
N LEU A 27 6.80 19.29 15.13
CA LEU A 27 5.78 19.05 16.13
C LEU A 27 6.45 18.64 17.44
N ASP A 28 6.24 19.42 18.50
CA ASP A 28 6.75 19.10 19.82
C ASP A 28 5.85 18.08 20.55
N TYR A 29 6.09 16.81 20.31
CA TYR A 29 5.34 15.71 20.92
C TYR A 29 5.52 15.61 22.43
N SER A 30 6.59 16.18 23.00
CA SER A 30 6.83 16.15 24.45
C SER A 30 5.74 16.86 25.28
N ARG A 31 5.08 17.82 24.64
CA ARG A 31 3.95 18.55 25.25
C ARG A 31 2.63 17.79 25.15
N LEU A 32 2.52 16.88 24.19
CA LEU A 32 1.28 16.16 23.90
C LEU A 32 1.17 14.83 24.64
N VAL A 33 2.31 14.27 25.09
CA VAL A 33 2.37 13.01 25.81
C VAL A 33 2.86 13.25 27.23
N LYS A 34 2.09 12.81 28.22
CA LYS A 34 2.43 12.82 29.64
C LYS A 34 2.43 11.38 30.15
N VAL A 35 2.96 11.17 31.37
CA VAL A 35 3.04 9.83 31.98
C VAL A 35 1.64 9.21 32.18
N ASP A 36 0.63 10.03 32.45
CA ASP A 36 -0.73 9.63 32.82
C ASP A 36 -1.79 9.96 31.77
N ARG A 37 -1.43 10.71 30.71
CA ARG A 37 -2.39 11.18 29.70
C ARG A 37 -1.74 11.56 28.39
N VAL A 38 -2.55 11.57 27.34
CA VAL A 38 -2.20 12.12 26.02
C VAL A 38 -3.18 13.24 25.64
N HIS A 39 -2.69 14.22 24.91
CA HIS A 39 -3.54 15.31 24.42
C HIS A 39 -4.39 14.84 23.23
N GLY A 40 -5.64 15.28 23.16
CA GLY A 40 -6.59 14.86 22.11
C GLY A 40 -6.14 15.17 20.68
N SER A 41 -5.29 16.20 20.50
CA SER A 41 -4.73 16.52 19.17
C SER A 41 -3.92 15.40 18.54
N LEU A 42 -3.39 14.44 19.33
CA LEU A 42 -2.74 13.25 18.77
C LEU A 42 -3.67 12.43 17.88
N TYR A 43 -4.97 12.53 18.06
CA TYR A 43 -5.98 11.81 17.28
C TYR A 43 -6.69 12.68 16.24
N THR A 44 -6.51 14.00 16.28
CA THR A 44 -7.33 14.93 15.49
C THR A 44 -6.54 15.92 14.64
N ASP A 45 -5.24 16.13 14.92
CA ASP A 45 -4.42 17.09 14.16
C ASP A 45 -3.93 16.43 12.86
N PRO A 46 -4.29 16.98 11.68
CA PRO A 46 -3.89 16.42 10.38
C PRO A 46 -2.36 16.44 10.16
N ARG A 47 -1.62 17.32 10.83
CA ARG A 47 -0.15 17.36 10.73
C ARG A 47 0.47 16.16 11.43
N ILE A 48 -0.09 15.75 12.58
CA ILE A 48 0.33 14.56 13.30
C ILE A 48 0.05 13.32 12.45
N PHE A 49 -1.14 13.25 11.83
CA PHE A 49 -1.46 12.15 10.92
C PHE A 49 -0.50 12.08 9.71
N ALA A 50 -0.12 13.22 9.13
CA ALA A 50 0.87 13.26 8.06
C ALA A 50 2.25 12.73 8.52
N ASP A 51 2.65 13.07 9.75
CA ASP A 51 3.88 12.57 10.37
C ASP A 51 3.81 11.04 10.62
N GLU A 52 2.67 10.54 11.12
CA GLU A 52 2.44 9.09 11.29
C GLU A 52 2.53 8.34 9.98
N LEU A 53 1.98 8.87 8.89
CA LEU A 53 2.07 8.24 7.57
C LEU A 53 3.53 8.04 7.15
N THR A 54 4.37 9.06 7.33
CA THR A 54 5.77 9.03 6.90
C THR A 54 6.68 8.27 7.84
N ARG A 55 6.45 8.35 9.15
CA ARG A 55 7.33 7.78 10.18
C ARG A 55 6.91 6.38 10.61
N ILE A 56 5.62 6.03 10.53
CA ILE A 56 5.06 4.78 11.03
C ILE A 56 4.50 3.96 9.87
N TRP A 57 3.37 4.38 9.30
CA TRP A 57 2.57 3.57 8.36
C TRP A 57 3.34 3.09 7.13
N TYR A 58 4.25 3.90 6.59
CA TYR A 58 5.04 3.55 5.40
C TYR A 58 6.43 3.00 5.71
N ARG A 59 6.78 2.82 6.99
CA ARG A 59 8.11 2.35 7.41
C ARG A 59 8.10 1.11 8.28
N THR A 60 6.95 0.72 8.81
CA THR A 60 6.83 -0.43 9.73
C THR A 60 6.05 -1.56 9.08
N TRP A 61 5.98 -2.69 9.77
CA TRP A 61 5.06 -3.76 9.42
C TRP A 61 3.63 -3.33 9.75
N VAL A 62 2.75 -3.43 8.76
CA VAL A 62 1.33 -3.09 8.91
C VAL A 62 0.51 -4.34 8.65
N TYR A 63 -0.43 -4.63 9.54
CA TYR A 63 -1.39 -5.69 9.33
C TYR A 63 -2.36 -5.31 8.20
N VAL A 64 -2.41 -6.13 7.14
CA VAL A 64 -3.27 -5.88 5.98
C VAL A 64 -4.50 -6.79 5.97
N GLY A 65 -4.36 -8.03 6.45
CA GLY A 65 -5.44 -8.99 6.46
C GLY A 65 -4.98 -10.41 6.78
N HIS A 66 -5.91 -11.32 6.86
CA HIS A 66 -5.65 -12.73 7.11
C HIS A 66 -5.86 -13.57 5.84
N VAL A 67 -5.09 -14.63 5.68
CA VAL A 67 -5.14 -15.51 4.49
C VAL A 67 -6.50 -16.17 4.28
N SER A 68 -7.32 -16.28 5.32
CA SER A 68 -8.68 -16.80 5.21
C SER A 68 -9.65 -15.90 4.43
N GLU A 69 -9.27 -14.65 4.19
CA GLU A 69 -10.06 -13.72 3.37
C GLU A 69 -9.91 -13.99 1.87
N ILE A 70 -8.83 -14.71 1.48
CA ILE A 70 -8.47 -15.03 0.09
C ILE A 70 -8.10 -16.51 0.00
N ARG A 71 -9.08 -17.41 0.14
CA ARG A 71 -8.88 -18.87 0.29
C ARG A 71 -8.49 -19.57 -1.01
N GLN A 72 -9.08 -19.13 -2.13
CA GLN A 72 -8.93 -19.79 -3.42
C GLN A 72 -8.02 -18.98 -4.35
N PRO A 73 -7.29 -19.62 -5.28
CA PRO A 73 -6.58 -18.89 -6.32
C PRO A 73 -7.51 -17.92 -7.07
N GLY A 74 -7.05 -16.69 -7.21
CA GLY A 74 -7.81 -15.60 -7.79
C GLY A 74 -8.58 -14.74 -6.79
N ASP A 75 -8.84 -15.23 -5.57
CA ASP A 75 -9.51 -14.40 -4.56
C ASP A 75 -8.72 -13.14 -4.28
N TYR A 76 -9.44 -12.05 -4.10
CA TYR A 76 -8.86 -10.78 -3.71
C TYR A 76 -9.76 -10.00 -2.75
N VAL A 77 -9.12 -9.15 -1.96
CA VAL A 77 -9.79 -8.18 -1.08
C VAL A 77 -9.04 -6.84 -1.20
N ARG A 78 -9.80 -5.78 -1.41
CA ARG A 78 -9.30 -4.42 -1.39
C ARG A 78 -9.12 -3.94 0.04
N LYS A 79 -8.01 -3.28 0.33
CA LYS A 79 -7.62 -2.80 1.66
C LYS A 79 -6.99 -1.41 1.53
N SER A 80 -6.72 -0.78 2.67
CA SER A 80 -5.99 0.48 2.74
C SER A 80 -4.83 0.37 3.71
N ILE A 81 -3.69 0.95 3.35
CA ILE A 81 -2.54 1.16 4.23
C ILE A 81 -2.26 2.66 4.24
N GLY A 82 -2.61 3.33 5.35
CA GLY A 82 -2.64 4.78 5.38
C GLY A 82 -3.55 5.31 4.26
N LEU A 83 -3.01 6.12 3.37
CA LEU A 83 -3.73 6.65 2.19
C LEU A 83 -3.57 5.79 0.93
N GLN A 84 -2.85 4.66 0.99
CA GLN A 84 -2.63 3.80 -0.16
C GLN A 84 -3.74 2.75 -0.25
N ASP A 85 -4.42 2.71 -1.38
CA ASP A 85 -5.35 1.65 -1.73
C ASP A 85 -4.56 0.45 -2.26
N VAL A 86 -4.80 -0.74 -1.70
CA VAL A 86 -4.07 -1.96 -2.04
C VAL A 86 -5.04 -3.11 -2.29
N ILE A 87 -4.58 -4.11 -3.04
CA ILE A 87 -5.31 -5.34 -3.31
C ILE A 87 -4.49 -6.50 -2.73
N MET A 88 -5.01 -7.16 -1.70
CA MET A 88 -4.49 -8.44 -1.21
C MET A 88 -5.11 -9.55 -2.05
N THR A 89 -4.29 -10.40 -2.66
CA THR A 89 -4.75 -11.42 -3.60
C THR A 89 -4.05 -12.76 -3.41
N ARG A 90 -4.74 -13.85 -3.78
CA ARG A 90 -4.18 -15.19 -3.89
C ARG A 90 -3.78 -15.47 -5.34
N GLY A 91 -2.50 -15.67 -5.59
CA GLY A 91 -1.99 -16.08 -6.89
C GLY A 91 -2.39 -17.51 -7.28
N ALA A 92 -2.24 -17.83 -8.57
CA ALA A 92 -2.44 -19.18 -9.08
C ALA A 92 -1.41 -20.18 -8.51
N ASP A 93 -0.28 -19.67 -8.07
CA ASP A 93 0.80 -20.39 -7.36
C ASP A 93 0.47 -20.69 -5.90
N GLY A 94 -0.68 -20.21 -5.41
CA GLY A 94 -1.08 -20.28 -4.01
C GLY A 94 -0.43 -19.22 -3.11
N GLY A 95 0.45 -18.38 -3.65
CA GLY A 95 1.11 -17.31 -2.94
C GLY A 95 0.14 -16.14 -2.61
N VAL A 96 0.43 -15.41 -1.52
CA VAL A 96 -0.25 -14.16 -1.17
C VAL A 96 0.53 -13.00 -1.73
N HIS A 97 -0.14 -12.13 -2.45
CA HIS A 97 0.46 -10.94 -3.05
C HIS A 97 -0.29 -9.68 -2.58
N LEU A 98 0.45 -8.60 -2.42
CA LEU A 98 -0.09 -7.29 -2.11
C LEU A 98 0.28 -6.32 -3.23
N LEU A 99 -0.73 -5.76 -3.89
CA LEU A 99 -0.57 -4.90 -5.04
C LEU A 99 -1.06 -3.50 -4.70
N LEU A 100 -0.36 -2.47 -5.18
CA LEU A 100 -0.95 -1.12 -5.19
C LEU A 100 -2.13 -1.12 -6.17
N ASN A 101 -3.29 -0.68 -5.71
CA ASN A 101 -4.49 -0.55 -6.53
C ASN A 101 -4.43 0.68 -7.44
N ARG A 102 -3.32 0.80 -8.18
CA ARG A 102 -3.02 1.97 -8.99
C ARG A 102 -2.34 1.56 -10.29
N CYS A 103 -2.87 2.05 -11.40
CA CYS A 103 -2.30 1.82 -12.72
C CYS A 103 -0.96 2.55 -12.88
N ALA A 104 0.08 1.84 -13.33
CA ALA A 104 1.40 2.43 -13.58
C ALA A 104 1.42 3.48 -14.69
N HIS A 105 0.38 3.53 -15.55
CA HIS A 105 0.29 4.50 -16.64
C HIS A 105 0.00 5.92 -16.12
N ARG A 106 -1.12 6.11 -15.43
CA ARG A 106 -1.59 7.43 -14.94
C ARG A 106 -2.31 7.32 -13.59
N ALA A 107 -1.86 6.42 -12.73
CA ALA A 107 -2.32 6.25 -11.36
C ALA A 107 -3.83 6.03 -11.15
N ASN A 108 -4.58 5.69 -12.21
CA ASN A 108 -6.00 5.41 -12.08
C ASN A 108 -6.24 4.13 -11.27
N LEU A 109 -7.34 4.07 -10.53
CA LEU A 109 -7.79 2.90 -9.79
C LEU A 109 -7.98 1.71 -10.76
N VAL A 110 -7.43 0.55 -10.41
CA VAL A 110 -7.46 -0.65 -11.27
C VAL A 110 -8.61 -1.58 -10.89
N CYS A 111 -8.91 -1.69 -9.59
CA CYS A 111 -9.98 -2.51 -9.06
C CYS A 111 -10.89 -1.66 -8.15
N ALA A 112 -12.15 -1.48 -8.52
CA ALA A 112 -13.14 -0.74 -7.74
C ALA A 112 -13.90 -1.62 -6.73
N ALA A 113 -14.01 -2.92 -6.99
CA ALA A 113 -14.74 -3.85 -6.13
C ALA A 113 -13.96 -4.17 -4.85
N ASP A 114 -14.65 -4.25 -3.72
CA ASP A 114 -14.04 -4.50 -2.42
C ASP A 114 -13.48 -5.92 -2.29
N ARG A 115 -14.08 -6.90 -2.95
CA ARG A 115 -13.64 -8.29 -2.99
C ARG A 115 -14.16 -9.02 -4.21
N GLY A 116 -13.55 -10.15 -4.53
CA GLY A 116 -13.99 -10.99 -5.63
C GLY A 116 -12.96 -12.06 -5.96
N ASN A 117 -13.11 -12.66 -7.15
CA ASN A 117 -12.15 -13.61 -7.71
C ASN A 117 -11.79 -13.17 -9.13
N ALA A 118 -10.51 -12.93 -9.40
CA ALA A 118 -10.01 -12.49 -10.69
C ALA A 118 -8.59 -12.99 -10.96
N LYS A 119 -8.33 -13.41 -12.20
CA LYS A 119 -6.99 -13.80 -12.66
C LYS A 119 -6.13 -12.60 -13.07
N SER A 120 -6.79 -11.47 -13.34
CA SER A 120 -6.15 -10.22 -13.76
C SER A 120 -7.03 -9.02 -13.46
N PHE A 121 -6.41 -7.86 -13.36
CA PHE A 121 -7.06 -6.56 -13.19
C PHE A 121 -6.79 -5.70 -14.41
N ARG A 122 -7.84 -5.16 -15.02
CA ARG A 122 -7.76 -4.28 -16.20
C ARG A 122 -8.11 -2.86 -15.79
N CYS A 123 -7.19 -1.94 -16.05
CA CYS A 123 -7.43 -0.52 -15.83
C CYS A 123 -8.58 -0.03 -16.74
N PRO A 124 -9.64 0.56 -16.17
CA PRO A 124 -10.79 1.01 -16.95
C PRO A 124 -10.47 2.21 -17.84
N TYR A 125 -9.38 2.93 -17.58
CA TYR A 125 -9.04 4.14 -18.30
C TYR A 125 -8.44 3.86 -19.70
N HIS A 126 -7.34 3.07 -19.77
CA HIS A 126 -6.67 2.77 -21.07
C HIS A 126 -6.39 1.28 -21.27
N GLY A 127 -7.02 0.40 -20.50
CA GLY A 127 -6.95 -1.04 -20.72
C GLY A 127 -5.64 -1.73 -20.33
N TRP A 128 -4.72 -1.04 -19.62
CA TRP A 128 -3.55 -1.72 -19.06
C TRP A 128 -4.01 -2.86 -18.15
N THR A 129 -3.43 -4.03 -18.34
CA THR A 129 -3.87 -5.25 -17.64
C THR A 129 -2.71 -5.85 -16.88
N TYR A 130 -2.98 -6.23 -15.63
CA TYR A 130 -2.03 -6.80 -14.68
C TYR A 130 -2.52 -8.16 -14.23
N ARG A 131 -1.61 -9.14 -14.12
CA ARG A 131 -1.92 -10.39 -13.42
C ARG A 131 -2.23 -10.09 -11.95
N ASN A 132 -2.95 -10.98 -11.30
CA ASN A 132 -3.24 -10.87 -9.87
C ASN A 132 -2.00 -11.05 -8.95
N ILE A 133 -0.83 -11.24 -9.53
CA ILE A 133 0.49 -11.22 -8.88
C ILE A 133 1.27 -9.94 -9.18
N GLY A 134 0.62 -8.92 -9.78
CA GLY A 134 1.19 -7.60 -10.07
C GLY A 134 1.95 -7.47 -11.39
N LYS A 135 2.25 -8.55 -12.10
CA LYS A 135 2.98 -8.48 -13.37
C LYS A 135 2.10 -7.94 -14.49
N PRO A 136 2.56 -6.96 -15.30
CA PRO A 136 1.81 -6.49 -16.46
C PRO A 136 1.67 -7.62 -17.49
N ILE A 137 0.49 -7.72 -18.11
CA ILE A 137 0.20 -8.66 -19.19
C ILE A 137 0.23 -7.93 -20.54
N SER A 138 -0.42 -6.77 -20.61
CA SER A 138 -0.54 -5.99 -21.82
C SER A 138 -0.63 -4.50 -21.52
N SER A 139 -0.03 -3.73 -22.42
CA SER A 139 -0.13 -2.27 -22.49
C SER A 139 -0.46 -1.91 -23.94
N PRO A 140 -1.53 -1.15 -24.19
CA PRO A 140 -1.86 -0.70 -25.56
C PRO A 140 -0.78 0.17 -26.21
N VAL A 141 0.18 0.67 -25.43
CA VAL A 141 1.24 1.59 -25.89
C VAL A 141 2.51 0.85 -26.32
N LEU A 142 2.66 -0.43 -25.99
CA LEU A 142 3.79 -1.26 -26.40
C LEU A 142 3.37 -2.17 -27.59
N ARG A 143 3.19 -1.60 -28.74
CA ARG A 143 3.20 -2.30 -30.04
C ARG A 143 4.42 -1.88 -30.84
#